data_af3bc7163ca343113c6a7231ccc20516
#
_entry.id   af3bc7163ca343113c6a7231ccc20516
#
_cell.length_a   1.000
_cell.length_b   1.000
_cell.length_c   1.000
_cell.angle_alpha   90.00
_cell.angle_beta   90.00
_cell.angle_gamma   90.00
#
_symmetry.space_group_name_H-M   'P 1'
#
loop_
_entity.id
_entity.type
_entity.pdbx_description
1 polymer ?
#
loop_
_entity_poly.entity_id
_entity_poly.type
_entity_poly.pdbx_seq_one_letter_code
_entity_poly.pdbx_strand_id
1 'polypeptide(L)'
;MAQWIMLLLLTCLGCIKGEFFTSIGQMTDLIYAEKDLVQSLKAYIQEEETKLSKIKSWAETMESLTVKSTSDPEGYLAHPVNAYKLVKRLNKEWLELENLVLEDMTKGFITNLTVQRQFFPNEEDETGAAKALMRLQDTYKLDSETISKGEFPGTKYRSTLTVDDCFGMGKTAYSDGDYYHTVLWMQQALKQHDNGEQTTISKADILDYLSYAVFQLGDLQRAIELTRRLVILDPGHERAGSNMQYFEKLLESEKESNQINKLSVNPSEPKTYNGIYERPQDYLPERETYEALCRGEGVKLTPRRQKRLFCRYHNGNRNPHLIIAPFKEEDEWDSPRIVRYYEVLSDEEIEKIKELAKPKLARATVRDPKTGVLTVANYRVSKSSWLEEEDDLVVARVNHRMEQITGLTTKTAELLQVANYGMGGQYEPHFDFSRRPFDITLRTEGNRLATFLNYMSDVEAGGATVFPDFGAAIWPKKGTAVFWYNLFRSGEGDYRTRHAACPVLVGCKWVSNKWFHERGNEFLRPCGTTEVD
;
A
#
# COMPACT_ATOMS: atom_id res chain seq x y z
N MET A 1 -14.80 -2.83 -39.58
CA MET A 1 -13.80 -3.58 -38.76
C MET A 1 -12.87 -2.64 -37.99
N ALA A 2 -12.33 -1.57 -38.53
CA ALA A 2 -11.44 -0.65 -37.80
C ALA A 2 -12.12 0.10 -36.64
N GLN A 3 -13.39 0.45 -36.71
CA GLN A 3 -14.13 1.11 -35.63
C GLN A 3 -14.40 0.19 -34.42
N TRP A 4 -14.55 -1.09 -34.63
CA TRP A 4 -14.75 -2.08 -33.56
C TRP A 4 -13.44 -2.41 -32.82
N ILE A 5 -12.31 -2.37 -33.52
CA ILE A 5 -10.99 -2.55 -32.91
C ILE A 5 -10.62 -1.34 -32.03
N MET A 6 -11.01 -0.13 -32.46
CA MET A 6 -10.79 1.09 -31.66
C MET A 6 -11.69 1.14 -30.41
N LEU A 7 -12.91 0.60 -30.47
CA LEU A 7 -13.81 0.48 -29.30
C LEU A 7 -13.31 -0.59 -28.32
N LEU A 8 -12.72 -1.70 -28.79
CA LEU A 8 -12.12 -2.73 -27.95
C LEU A 8 -10.83 -2.27 -27.28
N LEU A 9 -10.04 -1.42 -27.92
CA LEU A 9 -8.85 -0.80 -27.31
C LEU A 9 -9.22 0.26 -26.26
N LEU A 10 -10.32 0.98 -26.44
CA LEU A 10 -10.82 1.94 -25.44
C LEU A 10 -11.44 1.28 -24.21
N THR A 11 -11.99 0.06 -24.32
CA THR A 11 -12.51 -0.70 -23.17
C THR A 11 -11.42 -1.41 -22.37
N CYS A 12 -10.23 -1.64 -22.95
CA CYS A 12 -9.07 -2.18 -22.21
C CYS A 12 -8.28 -1.12 -21.42
N LEU A 13 -8.46 0.16 -21.71
CA LEU A 13 -7.81 1.26 -20.96
C LEU A 13 -8.55 1.64 -19.67
N GLY A 14 -9.71 1.03 -19.41
CA GLY A 14 -10.56 1.30 -18.22
C GLY A 14 -10.30 0.44 -17.00
N CYS A 15 -9.38 -0.55 -17.04
CA CYS A 15 -9.22 -1.57 -15.97
C CYS A 15 -7.88 -1.58 -15.23
N ILE A 16 -7.13 -0.46 -15.23
CA ILE A 16 -5.90 -0.36 -14.43
C ILE A 16 -6.06 0.78 -13.42
N LYS A 17 -7.14 0.74 -12.67
CA LYS A 17 -7.31 1.57 -11.46
C LYS A 17 -7.21 0.63 -10.27
N GLY A 18 -6.19 0.79 -9.44
CA GLY A 18 -6.13 0.08 -8.19
C GLY A 18 -4.77 0.16 -7.50
N GLU A 19 -4.83 0.39 -6.20
CA GLU A 19 -3.75 0.28 -5.25
C GLU A 19 -2.60 1.29 -5.45
N PHE A 20 -2.95 2.59 -5.44
CA PHE A 20 -1.95 3.67 -5.44
C PHE A 20 -0.99 3.59 -4.25
N PHE A 21 -1.47 3.17 -3.08
CA PHE A 21 -0.66 3.06 -1.86
C PHE A 21 0.51 2.07 -2.00
N THR A 22 0.45 1.12 -2.95
CA THR A 22 1.52 0.16 -3.20
C THR A 22 2.70 0.73 -3.99
N SER A 23 2.63 1.99 -4.43
CA SER A 23 3.69 2.66 -5.20
C SER A 23 3.82 4.13 -4.81
N ILE A 24 4.84 4.46 -4.01
CA ILE A 24 5.14 5.85 -3.67
C ILE A 24 5.42 6.70 -4.91
N GLY A 25 6.01 6.11 -5.96
CA GLY A 25 6.24 6.81 -7.22
C GLY A 25 4.96 7.36 -7.85
N GLN A 26 3.84 6.63 -7.77
CA GLN A 26 2.54 7.10 -8.26
C GLN A 26 1.82 8.00 -7.24
N MET A 27 1.97 7.75 -5.94
CA MET A 27 1.44 8.63 -4.91
C MET A 27 2.04 10.04 -4.97
N THR A 28 3.29 10.18 -5.40
CA THR A 28 3.92 11.49 -5.60
C THR A 28 3.17 12.31 -6.65
N ASP A 29 2.69 11.69 -7.73
CA ASP A 29 1.93 12.38 -8.78
C ASP A 29 0.58 12.90 -8.24
N LEU A 30 -0.06 12.16 -7.31
CA LEU A 30 -1.29 12.61 -6.64
C LEU A 30 -1.07 13.86 -5.78
N ILE A 31 0.08 14.00 -5.10
CA ILE A 31 0.42 15.19 -4.32
C ILE A 31 0.51 16.43 -5.24
N TYR A 32 1.10 16.29 -6.42
CA TYR A 32 1.16 17.40 -7.38
C TYR A 32 -0.21 17.72 -7.98
N ALA A 33 -1.04 16.71 -8.27
CA ALA A 33 -2.42 16.91 -8.71
C ALA A 33 -3.25 17.65 -7.65
N GLU A 34 -3.12 17.29 -6.38
CA GLU A 34 -3.76 18.00 -5.26
C GLU A 34 -3.29 19.45 -5.16
N LYS A 35 -1.98 19.69 -5.30
CA LYS A 35 -1.43 21.05 -5.33
C LYS A 35 -2.05 21.92 -6.44
N ASP A 36 -2.22 21.37 -7.64
CA ASP A 36 -2.84 22.07 -8.77
C ASP A 36 -4.32 22.34 -8.51
N LEU A 37 -5.04 21.42 -7.88
CA LEU A 37 -6.42 21.61 -7.45
C LEU A 37 -6.56 22.71 -6.42
N VAL A 38 -5.65 22.79 -5.44
CA VAL A 38 -5.63 23.87 -4.44
C VAL A 38 -5.41 25.24 -5.10
N GLN A 39 -4.55 25.31 -6.12
CA GLN A 39 -4.34 26.55 -6.89
C GLN A 39 -5.60 26.95 -7.67
N SER A 40 -6.25 26.00 -8.32
CA SER A 40 -7.50 26.20 -9.06
C SER A 40 -8.65 26.63 -8.13
N LEU A 41 -8.72 26.06 -6.94
CA LEU A 41 -9.70 26.46 -5.90
C LEU A 41 -9.47 27.88 -5.44
N LYS A 42 -8.22 28.31 -5.21
CA LYS A 42 -7.88 29.69 -4.86
C LYS A 42 -8.25 30.68 -5.96
N ALA A 43 -8.03 30.33 -7.22
CA ALA A 43 -8.44 31.15 -8.36
C ALA A 43 -9.96 31.33 -8.39
N TYR A 44 -10.72 30.24 -8.21
CA TYR A 44 -12.18 30.30 -8.11
C TYR A 44 -12.66 31.22 -6.96
N ILE A 45 -12.07 31.08 -5.78
CA ILE A 45 -12.41 31.94 -4.62
C ILE A 45 -12.16 33.42 -4.97
N GLN A 46 -11.03 33.75 -5.61
CA GLN A 46 -10.71 35.12 -6.00
C GLN A 46 -11.69 35.71 -7.03
N GLU A 47 -12.18 34.86 -7.95
CA GLU A 47 -13.20 35.26 -8.94
C GLU A 47 -14.54 35.53 -8.25
N GLU A 48 -14.98 34.67 -7.32
CA GLU A 48 -16.21 34.85 -6.54
C GLU A 48 -16.13 36.11 -5.62
N GLU A 49 -15.02 36.33 -4.96
CA GLU A 49 -14.80 37.55 -4.14
C GLU A 49 -14.85 38.81 -5.00
N THR A 50 -14.28 38.78 -6.18
CA THR A 50 -14.30 39.88 -7.15
C THR A 50 -15.73 40.19 -7.59
N LYS A 51 -16.48 39.13 -7.97
CA LYS A 51 -17.92 39.22 -8.31
C LYS A 51 -18.73 39.81 -7.15
N LEU A 52 -18.53 39.26 -5.94
CA LEU A 52 -19.25 39.72 -4.75
C LEU A 52 -18.92 41.17 -4.41
N SER A 53 -17.68 41.61 -4.56
CA SER A 53 -17.25 43.00 -4.37
C SER A 53 -17.97 43.96 -5.32
N LYS A 54 -18.11 43.59 -6.62
CA LYS A 54 -18.88 44.35 -7.60
C LYS A 54 -20.36 44.48 -7.21
N ILE A 55 -20.96 43.35 -6.79
CA ILE A 55 -22.38 43.34 -6.32
C ILE A 55 -22.58 44.21 -5.10
N LYS A 56 -21.67 44.18 -4.12
CA LYS A 56 -21.70 45.05 -2.93
C LYS A 56 -21.65 46.53 -3.30
N SER A 57 -20.70 46.95 -4.16
CA SER A 57 -20.58 48.31 -4.63
C SER A 57 -21.84 48.78 -5.36
N TRP A 58 -22.46 47.87 -6.13
CA TRP A 58 -23.74 48.13 -6.77
C TRP A 58 -24.87 48.36 -5.75
N ALA A 59 -24.99 47.53 -4.72
CA ALA A 59 -25.99 47.65 -3.65
C ALA A 59 -25.87 48.97 -2.93
N GLU A 60 -24.66 49.37 -2.50
CA GLU A 60 -24.37 50.65 -1.85
C GLU A 60 -24.76 51.86 -2.71
N THR A 61 -24.45 51.77 -4.02
CA THR A 61 -24.81 52.84 -4.97
C THR A 61 -26.33 52.97 -5.10
N MET A 62 -27.04 51.82 -5.24
CA MET A 62 -28.49 51.81 -5.35
C MET A 62 -29.19 52.26 -4.08
N GLU A 63 -28.68 51.87 -2.90
CA GLU A 63 -29.20 52.30 -1.61
C GLU A 63 -29.10 53.81 -1.48
N SER A 64 -27.95 54.41 -1.76
CA SER A 64 -27.73 55.85 -1.75
C SER A 64 -28.70 56.63 -2.66
N LEU A 65 -28.93 56.08 -3.89
CA LEU A 65 -29.88 56.70 -4.81
C LEU A 65 -31.34 56.56 -4.36
N THR A 66 -31.70 55.40 -3.78
CA THR A 66 -33.06 55.12 -3.31
C THR A 66 -33.41 56.01 -2.11
N VAL A 67 -32.50 56.16 -1.14
CA VAL A 67 -32.71 57.06 -0.01
C VAL A 67 -32.99 58.48 -0.48
N LYS A 68 -32.23 59.00 -1.45
CA LYS A 68 -32.45 60.33 -2.02
C LYS A 68 -33.79 60.45 -2.75
N SER A 69 -34.14 59.48 -3.57
CA SER A 69 -35.36 59.55 -4.39
C SER A 69 -36.64 59.29 -3.61
N THR A 70 -36.56 58.56 -2.47
CA THR A 70 -37.73 58.26 -1.63
C THR A 70 -38.00 59.36 -0.58
N SER A 71 -37.03 60.23 -0.30
CA SER A 71 -37.21 61.37 0.62
C SER A 71 -38.19 62.43 0.08
N ASP A 72 -38.20 62.69 -1.23
CA ASP A 72 -39.13 63.55 -1.97
C ASP A 72 -39.28 63.03 -3.41
N PRO A 73 -40.19 62.05 -3.67
CA PRO A 73 -40.30 61.42 -4.97
C PRO A 73 -40.75 62.35 -6.10
N GLU A 74 -41.66 63.25 -5.81
CA GLU A 74 -42.20 64.17 -6.80
C GLU A 74 -41.17 65.25 -7.17
N GLY A 75 -40.53 65.86 -6.17
CA GLY A 75 -39.45 66.82 -6.41
C GLY A 75 -38.25 66.21 -7.09
N TYR A 76 -37.87 64.96 -6.75
CA TYR A 76 -36.79 64.24 -7.42
C TYR A 76 -37.10 63.99 -8.89
N LEU A 77 -38.33 63.55 -9.24
CA LEU A 77 -38.75 63.25 -10.59
C LEU A 77 -39.11 64.50 -11.41
N ALA A 78 -39.43 65.64 -10.79
CA ALA A 78 -39.62 66.92 -11.49
C ALA A 78 -38.37 67.35 -12.28
N HIS A 79 -37.18 66.82 -11.91
CA HIS A 79 -35.95 67.06 -12.66
C HIS A 79 -35.83 66.06 -13.82
N PRO A 80 -35.84 66.52 -15.12
CA PRO A 80 -35.91 65.62 -16.26
C PRO A 80 -34.78 64.60 -16.37
N VAL A 81 -33.56 64.97 -15.95
CA VAL A 81 -32.39 64.09 -15.95
C VAL A 81 -32.55 62.96 -14.92
N ASN A 82 -33.18 63.22 -13.73
CA ASN A 82 -33.40 62.21 -12.73
C ASN A 82 -34.46 61.20 -13.21
N ALA A 83 -35.52 61.65 -13.84
CA ALA A 83 -36.52 60.82 -14.48
C ALA A 83 -35.89 59.91 -15.59
N TYR A 84 -35.11 60.50 -16.47
CA TYR A 84 -34.38 59.74 -17.49
C TYR A 84 -33.44 58.68 -16.88
N LYS A 85 -32.66 59.03 -15.87
CA LYS A 85 -31.75 58.14 -15.19
C LYS A 85 -32.48 57.00 -14.50
N LEU A 86 -33.62 57.23 -13.90
CA LEU A 86 -34.44 56.17 -13.29
C LEU A 86 -34.91 55.17 -14.35
N VAL A 87 -35.47 55.67 -15.47
CA VAL A 87 -35.93 54.79 -16.60
C VAL A 87 -34.75 53.99 -17.13
N LYS A 88 -33.59 54.63 -17.41
CA LYS A 88 -32.40 53.93 -17.87
C LYS A 88 -31.95 52.85 -16.91
N ARG A 89 -31.92 53.17 -15.62
CA ARG A 89 -31.50 52.24 -14.56
C ARG A 89 -32.40 51.00 -14.50
N LEU A 90 -33.71 51.20 -14.46
CA LEU A 90 -34.67 50.10 -14.44
C LEU A 90 -34.71 49.26 -15.72
N ASN A 91 -34.42 49.87 -16.85
CA ASN A 91 -34.44 49.16 -18.12
C ASN A 91 -33.13 48.43 -18.48
N LYS A 92 -31.96 48.98 -18.07
CA LYS A 92 -30.68 48.44 -18.48
C LYS A 92 -29.78 48.00 -17.34
N GLU A 93 -29.63 48.86 -16.33
CA GLU A 93 -28.61 48.65 -15.31
C GLU A 93 -28.97 47.49 -14.38
N TRP A 94 -30.25 47.28 -14.06
CA TRP A 94 -30.70 46.11 -13.32
C TRP A 94 -30.51 44.79 -14.09
N LEU A 95 -30.62 44.80 -15.40
CA LEU A 95 -30.34 43.65 -16.24
C LEU A 95 -28.84 43.31 -16.25
N GLU A 96 -27.96 44.32 -16.24
CA GLU A 96 -26.52 44.13 -16.12
C GLU A 96 -26.17 43.50 -14.76
N LEU A 97 -26.83 43.94 -13.67
CA LEU A 97 -26.66 43.31 -12.36
C LEU A 97 -27.19 41.88 -12.33
N GLU A 98 -28.33 41.60 -12.93
CA GLU A 98 -28.87 40.25 -13.04
C GLU A 98 -27.88 39.33 -13.74
N ASN A 99 -27.31 39.75 -14.87
CA ASN A 99 -26.29 38.96 -15.58
C ASN A 99 -25.05 38.72 -14.72
N LEU A 100 -24.59 39.72 -13.98
CA LEU A 100 -23.45 39.60 -13.06
C LEU A 100 -23.75 38.59 -11.93
N VAL A 101 -24.98 38.61 -11.37
CA VAL A 101 -25.39 37.68 -10.31
C VAL A 101 -25.47 36.23 -10.84
N LEU A 102 -25.95 36.08 -12.09
CA LEU A 102 -26.09 34.77 -12.74
C LEU A 102 -24.78 34.23 -13.35
N GLU A 103 -23.72 35.02 -13.37
CA GLU A 103 -22.42 34.59 -13.91
C GLU A 103 -21.86 33.41 -13.09
N ASP A 104 -21.56 32.31 -13.77
CA ASP A 104 -21.06 31.07 -13.18
C ASP A 104 -19.53 31.04 -13.19
N MET A 105 -18.92 31.22 -12.00
CA MET A 105 -17.47 31.20 -11.80
C MET A 105 -16.93 29.77 -11.56
N THR A 106 -17.79 28.75 -11.45
CA THR A 106 -17.36 27.41 -11.08
C THR A 106 -16.64 26.66 -12.20
N LYS A 107 -16.84 27.03 -13.46
CA LYS A 107 -16.41 26.27 -14.65
C LYS A 107 -14.93 25.90 -14.66
N GLY A 108 -14.06 26.84 -14.32
CA GLY A 108 -12.61 26.61 -14.31
C GLY A 108 -12.21 25.52 -13.32
N PHE A 109 -12.63 25.69 -12.07
CA PHE A 109 -12.35 24.73 -10.99
C PHE A 109 -12.98 23.36 -11.21
N ILE A 110 -14.27 23.31 -11.55
CA ILE A 110 -14.99 22.05 -11.78
C ILE A 110 -14.41 21.27 -12.95
N THR A 111 -14.02 21.96 -14.03
CA THR A 111 -13.36 21.32 -15.18
C THR A 111 -12.04 20.67 -14.75
N ASN A 112 -11.18 21.40 -14.02
CA ASN A 112 -9.92 20.87 -13.53
C ASN A 112 -10.15 19.69 -12.57
N LEU A 113 -11.06 19.85 -11.60
CA LEU A 113 -11.42 18.77 -10.66
C LEU A 113 -11.91 17.51 -11.40
N THR A 114 -12.72 17.66 -12.45
CA THR A 114 -13.23 16.54 -13.24
C THR A 114 -12.10 15.80 -13.97
N VAL A 115 -11.13 16.53 -14.51
CA VAL A 115 -9.95 15.94 -15.15
C VAL A 115 -9.10 15.20 -14.13
N GLN A 116 -8.80 15.81 -12.98
CA GLN A 116 -7.95 15.20 -11.95
C GLN A 116 -8.64 14.00 -11.27
N ARG A 117 -9.96 14.06 -11.07
CA ARG A 117 -10.74 12.98 -10.43
C ARG A 117 -10.62 11.63 -11.13
N GLN A 118 -10.28 11.61 -12.42
CA GLN A 118 -10.05 10.36 -13.15
C GLN A 118 -8.85 9.57 -12.63
N PHE A 119 -7.93 10.25 -11.94
CA PHE A 119 -6.71 9.68 -11.37
C PHE A 119 -6.78 9.53 -9.84
N PHE A 120 -7.91 9.86 -9.21
CA PHE A 120 -8.04 9.74 -7.77
C PHE A 120 -8.09 8.27 -7.35
N PRO A 121 -7.51 7.94 -6.16
CA PRO A 121 -7.71 6.68 -5.50
C PRO A 121 -9.20 6.41 -5.29
N ASN A 122 -9.56 5.15 -5.31
CA ASN A 122 -10.94 4.69 -5.05
C ASN A 122 -11.05 4.07 -3.65
N GLU A 123 -12.23 3.58 -3.29
CA GLU A 123 -12.52 2.93 -2.00
C GLU A 123 -11.66 1.66 -1.77
N GLU A 124 -11.32 0.93 -2.85
CA GLU A 124 -10.41 -0.22 -2.76
C GLU A 124 -8.98 0.20 -2.38
N ASP A 125 -8.53 1.36 -2.86
CA ASP A 125 -7.24 1.94 -2.50
C ASP A 125 -7.18 2.34 -1.03
N GLU A 126 -8.24 2.96 -0.51
CA GLU A 126 -8.36 3.34 0.90
C GLU A 126 -8.37 2.10 1.80
N THR A 127 -9.22 1.12 1.48
CA THR A 127 -9.27 -0.17 2.17
C THR A 127 -7.92 -0.89 2.14
N GLY A 128 -7.26 -0.89 0.99
CA GLY A 128 -5.93 -1.48 0.81
C GLY A 128 -4.86 -0.79 1.66
N ALA A 129 -4.91 0.54 1.77
CA ALA A 129 -4.00 1.32 2.61
C ALA A 129 -4.21 1.03 4.10
N ALA A 130 -5.48 0.91 4.55
CA ALA A 130 -5.80 0.50 5.92
C ALA A 130 -5.25 -0.91 6.24
N LYS A 131 -5.46 -1.88 5.35
CA LYS A 131 -4.88 -3.23 5.47
C LYS A 131 -3.34 -3.23 5.47
N ALA A 132 -2.73 -2.31 4.74
CA ALA A 132 -1.27 -2.15 4.76
C ALA A 132 -0.77 -1.68 6.13
N LEU A 133 -1.46 -0.73 6.78
CA LEU A 133 -1.14 -0.29 8.14
C LEU A 133 -1.30 -1.41 9.16
N MET A 134 -2.37 -2.21 9.09
CA MET A 134 -2.58 -3.38 9.96
C MET A 134 -1.47 -4.44 9.75
N ARG A 135 -1.05 -4.68 8.52
CA ARG A 135 0.08 -5.56 8.22
C ARG A 135 1.38 -5.06 8.83
N LEU A 136 1.64 -3.74 8.79
CA LEU A 136 2.78 -3.14 9.46
C LEU A 136 2.68 -3.27 10.98
N GLN A 137 1.48 -3.08 11.53
CA GLN A 137 1.19 -3.28 12.95
C GLN A 137 1.61 -4.67 13.41
N ASP A 138 1.17 -5.70 12.71
CA ASP A 138 1.49 -7.09 13.00
C ASP A 138 2.98 -7.41 12.84
N THR A 139 3.52 -7.13 11.65
CA THR A 139 4.89 -7.50 11.30
C THR A 139 5.91 -6.88 12.23
N TYR A 140 5.74 -5.59 12.58
CA TYR A 140 6.68 -4.83 13.40
C TYR A 140 6.27 -4.69 14.85
N LYS A 141 5.19 -5.39 15.27
CA LYS A 141 4.64 -5.37 16.64
C LYS A 141 4.36 -3.96 17.14
N LEU A 142 3.76 -3.14 16.29
CA LEU A 142 3.37 -1.77 16.64
C LEU A 142 2.00 -1.78 17.34
N ASP A 143 1.85 -0.99 18.38
CA ASP A 143 0.52 -0.78 18.97
C ASP A 143 -0.26 0.30 18.23
N SER A 144 -1.60 0.28 18.35
CA SER A 144 -2.48 1.21 17.64
C SER A 144 -2.25 2.66 18.07
N GLU A 145 -1.80 2.89 19.31
CA GLU A 145 -1.48 4.24 19.80
C GLU A 145 -0.25 4.82 19.11
N THR A 146 0.82 4.04 18.98
CA THR A 146 2.05 4.40 18.26
C THR A 146 1.73 4.77 16.81
N ILE A 147 0.93 3.95 16.13
CA ILE A 147 0.52 4.22 14.74
C ILE A 147 -0.36 5.46 14.68
N SER A 148 -1.36 5.60 15.56
CA SER A 148 -2.28 6.75 15.56
C SER A 148 -1.56 8.07 15.84
N LYS A 149 -0.48 8.06 16.62
CA LYS A 149 0.39 9.21 16.86
C LYS A 149 1.40 9.47 15.73
N GLY A 150 1.47 8.59 14.71
CA GLY A 150 2.45 8.68 13.62
C GLY A 150 3.90 8.49 14.09
N GLU A 151 4.13 7.68 15.11
CA GLU A 151 5.45 7.44 15.69
C GLU A 151 6.18 6.31 14.97
N PHE A 152 6.78 6.63 13.83
CA PHE A 152 7.56 5.67 13.04
C PHE A 152 9.05 6.01 13.06
N PRO A 153 9.94 5.01 13.07
CA PRO A 153 11.39 5.24 13.10
C PRO A 153 11.87 5.96 11.83
N GLY A 154 12.73 6.96 11.97
CA GLY A 154 13.37 7.63 10.84
C GLY A 154 12.49 8.59 10.03
N THR A 155 11.25 8.84 10.42
CA THR A 155 10.35 9.75 9.69
C THR A 155 10.66 11.22 9.96
N LYS A 156 10.71 12.02 8.88
CA LYS A 156 10.90 13.48 8.95
C LYS A 156 9.59 14.24 9.19
N TYR A 157 8.51 13.75 8.60
CA TYR A 157 7.18 14.35 8.68
C TYR A 157 6.27 13.43 9.48
N ARG A 158 5.46 14.01 10.36
CA ARG A 158 4.57 13.28 11.25
C ARG A 158 3.15 13.75 11.05
N SER A 159 2.22 12.81 10.94
CA SER A 159 0.77 13.04 10.94
C SER A 159 0.14 12.09 11.96
N THR A 160 -0.99 12.50 12.52
CA THR A 160 -1.76 11.71 13.49
C THR A 160 -3.06 11.23 12.86
N LEU A 161 -3.53 10.05 13.27
CA LEU A 161 -4.86 9.56 12.93
C LEU A 161 -5.88 10.09 13.93
N THR A 162 -7.01 10.56 13.41
CA THR A 162 -8.15 11.04 14.19
C THR A 162 -9.00 9.88 14.71
N VAL A 163 -10.03 10.17 15.53
CA VAL A 163 -11.06 9.20 15.93
C VAL A 163 -11.73 8.61 14.68
N ASP A 164 -12.08 9.46 13.71
CA ASP A 164 -12.73 9.04 12.46
C ASP A 164 -11.82 8.10 11.66
N ASP A 165 -10.52 8.37 11.57
CA ASP A 165 -9.54 7.50 10.91
C ASP A 165 -9.41 6.14 11.62
N CYS A 166 -9.28 6.15 12.95
CA CYS A 166 -9.20 4.93 13.76
C CYS A 166 -10.47 4.10 13.65
N PHE A 167 -11.64 4.73 13.64
CA PHE A 167 -12.91 4.07 13.40
C PHE A 167 -12.98 3.47 11.99
N GLY A 168 -12.54 4.20 10.96
CA GLY A 168 -12.44 3.72 9.58
C GLY A 168 -11.56 2.48 9.47
N MET A 169 -10.40 2.47 10.14
CA MET A 169 -9.52 1.30 10.24
C MET A 169 -10.24 0.09 10.84
N GLY A 170 -10.89 0.28 12.00
CA GLY A 170 -11.64 -0.78 12.66
C GLY A 170 -12.83 -1.29 11.84
N LYS A 171 -13.53 -0.41 11.11
CA LYS A 171 -14.63 -0.78 10.21
C LYS A 171 -14.14 -1.59 9.02
N THR A 172 -12.99 -1.23 8.44
CA THR A 172 -12.35 -2.00 7.37
C THR A 172 -12.02 -3.41 7.83
N ALA A 173 -11.39 -3.55 9.00
CA ALA A 173 -11.10 -4.85 9.60
C ALA A 173 -12.38 -5.68 9.84
N TYR A 174 -13.42 -5.06 10.39
CA TYR A 174 -14.71 -5.70 10.63
C TYR A 174 -15.34 -6.26 9.35
N SER A 175 -15.30 -5.49 8.27
CA SER A 175 -15.86 -5.89 6.97
C SER A 175 -15.16 -7.10 6.37
N ASP A 176 -13.88 -7.30 6.70
CA ASP A 176 -13.09 -8.48 6.30
C ASP A 176 -13.23 -9.67 7.28
N GLY A 177 -13.96 -9.51 8.38
CA GLY A 177 -14.04 -10.52 9.45
C GLY A 177 -12.79 -10.58 10.33
N ASP A 178 -11.91 -9.60 10.24
CA ASP A 178 -10.72 -9.46 11.09
C ASP A 178 -11.10 -8.78 12.40
N TYR A 179 -11.70 -9.56 13.29
CA TYR A 179 -12.19 -9.07 14.58
C TYR A 179 -11.05 -8.68 15.52
N TYR A 180 -9.86 -9.24 15.33
CA TYR A 180 -8.68 -8.88 16.12
C TYR A 180 -8.31 -7.41 15.90
N HIS A 181 -8.07 -7.02 14.65
CA HIS A 181 -7.77 -5.62 14.33
C HIS A 181 -8.97 -4.70 14.56
N THR A 182 -10.21 -5.20 14.37
CA THR A 182 -11.40 -4.43 14.74
C THR A 182 -11.34 -3.99 16.19
N VAL A 183 -11.05 -4.92 17.13
CA VAL A 183 -10.95 -4.58 18.55
C VAL A 183 -9.84 -3.58 18.81
N LEU A 184 -8.65 -3.79 18.26
CA LEU A 184 -7.51 -2.90 18.46
C LEU A 184 -7.81 -1.45 18.03
N TRP A 185 -8.40 -1.27 16.86
CA TRP A 185 -8.67 0.05 16.31
C TRP A 185 -9.91 0.72 16.90
N MET A 186 -10.96 -0.05 17.23
CA MET A 186 -12.13 0.47 17.95
C MET A 186 -11.79 0.86 19.39
N GLN A 187 -10.90 0.15 20.08
CA GLN A 187 -10.39 0.56 21.39
C GLN A 187 -9.59 1.86 21.31
N GLN A 188 -8.77 2.03 20.28
CA GLN A 188 -8.03 3.26 20.04
C GLN A 188 -8.97 4.44 19.75
N ALA A 189 -9.97 4.25 18.88
CA ALA A 189 -10.99 5.26 18.58
C ALA A 189 -11.76 5.67 19.85
N LEU A 190 -12.17 4.68 20.66
CA LEU A 190 -12.86 4.93 21.92
C LEU A 190 -12.00 5.74 22.92
N LYS A 191 -10.71 5.41 23.01
CA LYS A 191 -9.75 6.12 23.87
C LYS A 191 -9.59 7.58 23.46
N GLN A 192 -9.45 7.86 22.16
CA GLN A 192 -9.33 9.22 21.64
C GLN A 192 -10.63 10.01 21.81
N HIS A 193 -11.79 9.35 21.56
CA HIS A 193 -13.11 9.94 21.82
C HIS A 193 -13.29 10.31 23.29
N ASP A 194 -12.92 9.42 24.22
CA ASP A 194 -13.02 9.64 25.66
C ASP A 194 -12.06 10.74 26.15
N ASN A 195 -10.98 11.00 25.43
CA ASN A 195 -10.06 12.13 25.66
C ASN A 195 -10.60 13.47 25.14
N GLY A 196 -11.79 13.49 24.52
CA GLY A 196 -12.46 14.70 24.07
C GLY A 196 -11.99 15.20 22.69
N GLU A 197 -11.42 14.35 21.87
CA GLU A 197 -11.11 14.68 20.48
C GLU A 197 -12.40 14.96 19.70
N GLN A 198 -12.40 16.00 18.85
CA GLN A 198 -13.56 16.32 18.03
C GLN A 198 -13.74 15.28 16.92
N THR A 199 -14.94 14.73 16.79
CA THR A 199 -15.27 13.70 15.81
C THR A 199 -16.74 13.78 15.43
N THR A 200 -17.06 13.25 14.25
CA THR A 200 -18.44 13.04 13.79
C THR A 200 -18.99 11.68 14.22
N ILE A 201 -18.12 10.77 14.63
CA ILE A 201 -18.47 9.40 15.03
C ILE A 201 -19.01 9.38 16.46
N SER A 202 -20.17 8.75 16.64
CA SER A 202 -20.76 8.62 17.96
C SER A 202 -20.06 7.52 18.78
N LYS A 203 -20.03 7.70 20.08
CA LYS A 203 -19.54 6.63 20.99
C LYS A 203 -20.37 5.35 20.88
N ALA A 204 -21.65 5.45 20.52
CA ALA A 204 -22.53 4.31 20.30
C ALA A 204 -22.07 3.49 19.09
N ASP A 205 -21.72 4.14 17.97
CA ASP A 205 -21.19 3.45 16.78
C ASP A 205 -19.91 2.67 17.11
N ILE A 206 -18.98 3.28 17.83
CA ILE A 206 -17.73 2.62 18.23
C ILE A 206 -18.02 1.37 19.09
N LEU A 207 -18.92 1.51 20.09
CA LEU A 207 -19.27 0.41 20.99
C LEU A 207 -20.01 -0.72 20.28
N ASP A 208 -20.79 -0.43 19.26
CA ASP A 208 -21.50 -1.45 18.47
C ASP A 208 -20.52 -2.40 17.77
N TYR A 209 -19.57 -1.85 17.00
CA TYR A 209 -18.53 -2.66 16.37
C TYR A 209 -17.63 -3.37 17.36
N LEU A 210 -17.22 -2.66 18.43
CA LEU A 210 -16.33 -3.21 19.44
C LEU A 210 -16.96 -4.39 20.20
N SER A 211 -18.21 -4.26 20.63
CA SER A 211 -18.90 -5.30 21.40
C SER A 211 -19.06 -6.59 20.61
N TYR A 212 -19.45 -6.48 19.33
CA TYR A 212 -19.59 -7.63 18.46
C TYR A 212 -18.24 -8.28 18.12
N ALA A 213 -17.21 -7.49 17.85
CA ALA A 213 -15.89 -8.03 17.58
C ALA A 213 -15.30 -8.76 18.79
N VAL A 214 -15.48 -8.23 20.00
CA VAL A 214 -15.09 -8.88 21.25
C VAL A 214 -15.83 -10.21 21.46
N PHE A 215 -17.13 -10.26 21.14
CA PHE A 215 -17.90 -11.50 21.14
C PHE A 215 -17.31 -12.53 20.16
N GLN A 216 -16.98 -12.13 18.95
CA GLN A 216 -16.40 -13.02 17.93
C GLN A 216 -15.02 -13.57 18.35
N LEU A 217 -14.27 -12.85 19.17
CA LEU A 217 -13.02 -13.33 19.77
C LEU A 217 -13.23 -14.24 20.99
N GLY A 218 -14.48 -14.51 21.39
CA GLY A 218 -14.84 -15.44 22.46
C GLY A 218 -14.88 -14.83 23.85
N ASP A 219 -14.75 -13.51 24.01
CA ASP A 219 -14.88 -12.83 25.32
C ASP A 219 -16.33 -12.37 25.55
N LEU A 220 -17.19 -13.34 25.88
CA LEU A 220 -18.61 -13.12 26.05
C LEU A 220 -18.93 -12.15 27.19
N GLN A 221 -18.17 -12.21 28.30
CA GLN A 221 -18.42 -11.33 29.46
C GLN A 221 -18.18 -9.86 29.13
N ARG A 222 -17.08 -9.58 28.44
CA ARG A 222 -16.74 -8.22 28.02
C ARG A 222 -17.67 -7.72 26.91
N ALA A 223 -18.09 -8.60 26.01
CA ALA A 223 -19.10 -8.26 24.99
C ALA A 223 -20.41 -7.80 25.63
N ILE A 224 -20.89 -8.50 26.68
CA ILE A 224 -22.09 -8.13 27.45
C ILE A 224 -21.89 -6.77 28.13
N GLU A 225 -20.74 -6.52 28.75
CA GLU A 225 -20.43 -5.23 29.40
C GLU A 225 -20.48 -4.07 28.41
N LEU A 226 -19.83 -4.23 27.25
CA LEU A 226 -19.80 -3.21 26.19
C LEU A 226 -21.19 -2.98 25.59
N THR A 227 -21.94 -4.06 25.31
CA THR A 227 -23.31 -3.95 24.79
C THR A 227 -24.24 -3.29 25.80
N ARG A 228 -24.09 -3.54 27.10
CA ARG A 228 -24.85 -2.84 28.15
C ARG A 228 -24.58 -1.34 28.15
N ARG A 229 -23.30 -0.94 28.00
CA ARG A 229 -22.94 0.46 27.87
C ARG A 229 -23.56 1.09 26.61
N LEU A 230 -23.61 0.35 25.50
CA LEU A 230 -24.26 0.79 24.27
C LEU A 230 -25.77 1.00 24.46
N VAL A 231 -26.47 0.05 25.06
CA VAL A 231 -27.91 0.17 25.35
C VAL A 231 -28.24 1.35 26.27
N ILE A 232 -27.37 1.68 27.20
CA ILE A 232 -27.53 2.85 28.07
C ILE A 232 -27.35 4.16 27.29
N LEU A 233 -26.41 4.22 26.37
CA LEU A 233 -26.12 5.40 25.56
C LEU A 233 -27.17 5.63 24.48
N ASP A 234 -27.58 4.56 23.82
CA ASP A 234 -28.61 4.58 22.76
C ASP A 234 -29.61 3.42 22.94
N PRO A 235 -30.68 3.65 23.74
CA PRO A 235 -31.71 2.64 23.97
C PRO A 235 -32.49 2.23 22.70
N GLY A 236 -32.43 3.06 21.66
CA GLY A 236 -33.10 2.81 20.38
C GLY A 236 -32.24 2.12 19.32
N HIS A 237 -31.01 1.77 19.65
CA HIS A 237 -30.05 1.17 18.73
C HIS A 237 -30.56 -0.18 18.17
N GLU A 238 -30.62 -0.32 16.84
CA GLU A 238 -31.25 -1.46 16.15
C GLU A 238 -30.75 -2.84 16.61
N ARG A 239 -29.45 -2.98 16.84
CA ARG A 239 -28.80 -4.27 17.14
C ARG A 239 -28.52 -4.50 18.62
N ALA A 240 -28.39 -3.43 19.40
CA ALA A 240 -27.89 -3.53 20.78
C ALA A 240 -28.78 -4.39 21.68
N GLY A 241 -30.11 -4.20 21.61
CA GLY A 241 -31.08 -4.96 22.41
C GLY A 241 -31.11 -6.45 22.06
N SER A 242 -31.08 -6.80 20.78
CA SER A 242 -31.06 -8.19 20.31
C SER A 242 -29.73 -8.88 20.62
N ASN A 243 -28.62 -8.21 20.43
CA ASN A 243 -27.31 -8.72 20.79
C ASN A 243 -27.18 -8.96 22.30
N MET A 244 -27.70 -8.05 23.13
CA MET A 244 -27.69 -8.20 24.59
C MET A 244 -28.43 -9.46 25.02
N GLN A 245 -29.66 -9.65 24.54
CA GLN A 245 -30.47 -10.85 24.85
C GLN A 245 -29.79 -12.14 24.38
N TYR A 246 -29.18 -12.11 23.20
CA TYR A 246 -28.47 -13.25 22.66
C TYR A 246 -27.23 -13.62 23.51
N PHE A 247 -26.43 -12.62 23.87
CA PHE A 247 -25.22 -12.84 24.67
C PHE A 247 -25.55 -13.30 26.10
N GLU A 248 -26.58 -12.74 26.73
CA GLU A 248 -27.02 -13.18 28.08
C GLU A 248 -27.52 -14.63 28.05
N LYS A 249 -28.28 -15.03 27.06
CA LYS A 249 -28.72 -16.41 26.86
C LYS A 249 -27.54 -17.39 26.68
N LEU A 250 -26.52 -16.99 25.90
CA LEU A 250 -25.31 -17.81 25.77
C LEU A 250 -24.57 -17.96 27.09
N LEU A 251 -24.45 -16.89 27.88
CA LEU A 251 -23.79 -16.92 29.16
C LEU A 251 -24.52 -17.85 30.18
N GLU A 252 -25.84 -17.88 30.13
CA GLU A 252 -26.65 -18.79 30.93
C GLU A 252 -26.40 -20.24 30.53
N SER A 253 -26.41 -20.57 29.25
CA SER A 253 -26.15 -21.92 28.75
C SER A 253 -24.73 -22.40 29.04
N GLU A 254 -23.71 -21.52 29.02
CA GLU A 254 -22.35 -21.85 29.43
C GLU A 254 -22.25 -22.16 30.94
N LYS A 255 -22.98 -21.42 31.78
CA LYS A 255 -23.04 -21.68 33.21
C LYS A 255 -23.69 -23.03 33.51
N GLU A 256 -24.76 -23.38 32.82
CA GLU A 256 -25.43 -24.69 32.96
C GLU A 256 -24.53 -25.84 32.50
N SER A 257 -23.86 -25.70 31.36
CA SER A 257 -22.92 -26.69 30.83
C SER A 257 -21.70 -26.88 31.73
N ASN A 258 -21.16 -25.81 32.32
CA ASN A 258 -20.06 -25.87 33.29
C ASN A 258 -20.46 -26.48 34.65
N GLN A 259 -21.73 -26.37 35.05
CA GLN A 259 -22.24 -27.07 36.24
C GLN A 259 -22.36 -28.58 36.01
N ILE A 260 -22.73 -29.01 34.80
CA ILE A 260 -22.81 -30.42 34.42
C ILE A 260 -21.41 -31.04 34.26
N ASN A 261 -20.44 -30.31 33.68
CA ASN A 261 -19.07 -30.78 33.49
C ASN A 261 -18.19 -30.76 34.76
N LYS A 262 -18.57 -30.05 35.82
CA LYS A 262 -17.88 -30.12 37.13
C LYS A 262 -17.94 -31.49 37.80
N LEU A 263 -18.70 -32.43 37.26
CA LEU A 263 -18.75 -33.83 37.72
C LEU A 263 -17.79 -34.78 37.01
N SER A 264 -17.10 -34.31 35.99
CA SER A 264 -16.14 -35.15 35.24
C SER A 264 -15.11 -34.29 34.49
N VAL A 265 -13.91 -34.14 35.02
CA VAL A 265 -12.67 -33.60 34.40
C VAL A 265 -12.21 -32.24 34.96
N ASN A 266 -10.91 -32.15 35.28
CA ASN A 266 -10.20 -30.95 35.71
C ASN A 266 -10.57 -29.72 34.86
N PRO A 267 -11.01 -28.63 35.50
CA PRO A 267 -11.32 -27.41 34.76
C PRO A 267 -10.03 -26.84 34.17
N SER A 268 -9.97 -26.79 32.86
CA SER A 268 -9.05 -25.84 32.22
C SER A 268 -9.42 -24.44 32.75
N GLU A 269 -8.43 -23.74 33.31
CA GLU A 269 -8.62 -22.39 33.86
C GLU A 269 -9.37 -21.51 32.85
N PRO A 270 -10.37 -20.73 33.29
CA PRO A 270 -11.05 -19.81 32.39
C PRO A 270 -9.99 -18.84 31.83
N LYS A 271 -9.88 -18.78 30.53
CA LYS A 271 -9.05 -17.77 29.87
C LYS A 271 -9.55 -16.40 30.30
N THR A 272 -8.88 -15.78 31.24
CA THR A 272 -9.19 -14.42 31.70
C THR A 272 -8.63 -13.46 30.66
N TYR A 273 -9.48 -13.03 29.74
CA TYR A 273 -9.15 -11.98 28.79
C TYR A 273 -9.22 -10.62 29.50
N ASN A 274 -8.08 -10.08 29.89
CA ASN A 274 -7.98 -8.72 30.46
C ASN A 274 -8.07 -7.62 29.37
N GLY A 275 -8.82 -7.86 28.28
CA GLY A 275 -8.93 -6.94 27.16
C GLY A 275 -7.72 -6.93 26.22
N ILE A 276 -6.78 -7.84 26.43
CA ILE A 276 -5.65 -8.12 25.53
C ILE A 276 -5.98 -9.42 24.81
N TYR A 277 -6.02 -9.37 23.50
CA TYR A 277 -6.35 -10.51 22.65
C TYR A 277 -5.12 -10.94 21.89
N GLU A 278 -4.96 -12.25 21.70
CA GLU A 278 -3.91 -12.82 20.88
C GLU A 278 -4.35 -12.79 19.42
N ARG A 279 -3.41 -12.49 18.53
CA ARG A 279 -3.64 -12.56 17.09
C ARG A 279 -3.96 -13.99 16.69
N PRO A 280 -5.07 -14.24 15.94
CA PRO A 280 -5.38 -15.56 15.41
C PRO A 280 -4.27 -16.08 14.49
N GLN A 281 -4.04 -17.40 14.52
CA GLN A 281 -3.14 -18.04 13.58
C GLN A 281 -3.71 -17.95 12.15
N ASP A 282 -2.85 -17.61 11.20
CA ASP A 282 -3.21 -17.58 9.79
C ASP A 282 -2.73 -18.83 9.02
N TYR A 283 -2.88 -18.77 7.69
CA TYR A 283 -2.57 -19.89 6.81
C TYR A 283 -1.07 -20.15 6.60
N LEU A 284 -0.18 -19.23 7.02
CA LEU A 284 1.27 -19.32 6.81
C LEU A 284 1.94 -19.94 8.04
N PRO A 285 2.40 -21.20 7.99
CA PRO A 285 2.97 -21.87 9.17
C PRO A 285 4.21 -21.19 9.74
N GLU A 286 5.02 -20.56 8.87
CA GLU A 286 6.24 -19.84 9.25
C GLU A 286 6.03 -18.34 9.50
N ARG A 287 4.80 -17.88 9.72
CA ARG A 287 4.47 -16.46 9.92
C ARG A 287 5.34 -15.81 10.99
N GLU A 288 5.47 -16.43 12.12
CA GLU A 288 6.24 -15.89 13.24
C GLU A 288 7.72 -15.74 12.89
N THR A 289 8.32 -16.76 12.26
CA THR A 289 9.73 -16.71 11.80
C THR A 289 9.93 -15.63 10.75
N TYR A 290 9.01 -15.54 9.77
CA TYR A 290 9.05 -14.53 8.72
C TYR A 290 9.02 -13.11 9.31
N GLU A 291 8.06 -12.83 10.20
CA GLU A 291 7.91 -11.53 10.84
C GLU A 291 9.09 -11.19 11.76
N ALA A 292 9.61 -12.16 12.50
CA ALA A 292 10.80 -11.99 13.32
C ALA A 292 12.02 -11.57 12.48
N LEU A 293 12.22 -12.21 11.32
CA LEU A 293 13.28 -11.82 10.38
C LEU A 293 13.07 -10.40 9.84
N CYS A 294 11.83 -10.01 9.55
CA CYS A 294 11.50 -8.66 9.10
C CYS A 294 11.81 -7.59 10.16
N ARG A 295 11.76 -7.93 11.44
CA ARG A 295 12.19 -7.08 12.57
C ARG A 295 13.69 -7.11 12.84
N GLY A 296 14.47 -7.91 12.08
CA GLY A 296 15.90 -8.08 12.32
C GLY A 296 16.24 -9.04 13.47
N GLU A 297 15.28 -9.83 13.91
CA GLU A 297 15.45 -10.88 14.94
C GLU A 297 16.00 -12.18 14.34
N GLY A 298 16.85 -12.07 13.32
CA GLY A 298 17.43 -13.20 12.59
C GLY A 298 18.37 -14.05 13.41
N VAL A 299 18.74 -15.20 12.84
CA VAL A 299 19.70 -16.13 13.46
C VAL A 299 21.08 -15.45 13.61
N LYS A 300 21.55 -15.31 14.83
CA LYS A 300 22.92 -14.86 15.06
C LYS A 300 23.88 -15.92 14.55
N LEU A 301 24.71 -15.54 13.58
CA LEU A 301 25.73 -16.41 13.04
C LEU A 301 26.69 -16.87 14.14
N THR A 302 26.93 -18.18 14.23
CA THR A 302 27.97 -18.71 15.12
C THR A 302 29.35 -18.22 14.66
N PRO A 303 30.33 -18.03 15.56
CA PRO A 303 31.70 -17.63 15.16
C PRO A 303 32.34 -18.58 14.13
N ARG A 304 31.99 -19.87 14.17
CA ARG A 304 32.43 -20.88 13.19
C ARG A 304 31.87 -20.62 11.81
N ARG A 305 30.58 -20.21 11.72
CA ARG A 305 29.91 -19.94 10.44
C ARG A 305 30.37 -18.59 9.88
N GLN A 306 30.50 -17.59 10.75
CA GLN A 306 30.97 -16.28 10.36
C GLN A 306 32.37 -16.31 9.71
N LYS A 307 33.25 -17.20 10.18
CA LYS A 307 34.59 -17.43 9.59
C LYS A 307 34.57 -18.02 8.17
N ARG A 308 33.43 -18.48 7.68
CA ARG A 308 33.26 -19.03 6.32
C ARG A 308 32.76 -18.00 5.32
N LEU A 309 32.32 -16.84 5.78
CA LEU A 309 31.86 -15.75 4.94
C LEU A 309 33.03 -14.85 4.60
N PHE A 310 33.17 -14.52 3.32
CA PHE A 310 34.29 -13.75 2.81
C PHE A 310 33.82 -12.57 1.97
N CYS A 311 34.60 -11.49 2.03
CA CYS A 311 34.53 -10.42 1.05
C CYS A 311 35.71 -10.59 0.09
N ARG A 312 35.48 -10.41 -1.20
CA ARG A 312 36.48 -10.57 -2.24
C ARG A 312 36.22 -9.70 -3.45
N TYR A 313 37.21 -9.56 -4.30
CA TYR A 313 37.00 -9.01 -5.64
C TYR A 313 36.62 -10.13 -6.61
N HIS A 314 35.44 -9.97 -7.23
CA HIS A 314 34.89 -10.92 -8.19
C HIS A 314 35.27 -10.51 -9.62
N ASN A 315 36.01 -11.34 -10.33
CA ASN A 315 36.49 -11.09 -11.68
C ASN A 315 35.78 -11.93 -12.76
N GLY A 316 34.60 -12.50 -12.44
CA GLY A 316 33.80 -13.31 -13.38
C GLY A 316 34.57 -14.51 -13.94
N ASN A 317 35.33 -15.25 -13.12
CA ASN A 317 36.19 -16.36 -13.55
C ASN A 317 37.18 -15.95 -14.64
N ARG A 318 37.85 -14.83 -14.47
CA ARG A 318 38.80 -14.20 -15.41
C ARG A 318 38.14 -13.63 -16.66
N ASN A 319 36.90 -13.14 -16.56
CA ASN A 319 36.28 -12.38 -17.62
C ASN A 319 37.13 -11.12 -17.92
N PRO A 320 37.56 -10.90 -19.18
CA PRO A 320 38.42 -9.77 -19.52
C PRO A 320 37.87 -8.41 -19.09
N HIS A 321 36.57 -8.21 -19.12
CA HIS A 321 35.93 -6.98 -18.68
C HIS A 321 36.00 -6.77 -17.16
N LEU A 322 35.99 -7.84 -16.37
CA LEU A 322 35.99 -7.78 -14.91
C LEU A 322 37.40 -7.89 -14.29
N ILE A 323 38.40 -8.28 -15.07
CA ILE A 323 39.80 -8.31 -14.59
C ILE A 323 40.28 -6.88 -14.28
N ILE A 324 39.90 -5.91 -15.10
CA ILE A 324 40.33 -4.50 -14.94
C ILE A 324 39.49 -3.81 -13.87
N ALA A 325 38.18 -4.11 -13.80
CA ALA A 325 37.25 -3.52 -12.85
C ALA A 325 36.38 -4.61 -12.18
N PRO A 326 36.96 -5.37 -11.23
CA PRO A 326 36.26 -6.45 -10.54
C PRO A 326 35.19 -5.89 -9.59
N PHE A 327 34.07 -6.60 -9.46
CA PHE A 327 33.05 -6.26 -8.48
C PHE A 327 33.46 -6.64 -7.06
N LYS A 328 33.06 -5.84 -6.09
CA LYS A 328 33.16 -6.21 -4.67
C LYS A 328 32.06 -7.22 -4.38
N GLU A 329 32.43 -8.43 -3.98
CA GLU A 329 31.52 -9.54 -3.64
C GLU A 329 31.62 -9.83 -2.14
N GLU A 330 30.48 -10.00 -1.49
CA GLU A 330 30.35 -10.40 -0.09
C GLU A 330 29.44 -11.62 0.01
N ASP A 331 29.87 -12.65 0.74
CA ASP A 331 29.02 -13.79 1.07
C ASP A 331 28.03 -13.37 2.18
N GLU A 332 26.76 -13.30 1.87
CA GLU A 332 25.68 -13.08 2.85
C GLU A 332 25.35 -14.39 3.60
N TRP A 333 25.48 -15.53 2.90
CA TRP A 333 25.24 -16.86 3.44
C TRP A 333 26.06 -17.93 2.70
N ASP A 334 26.47 -18.98 3.42
CA ASP A 334 27.38 -20.01 2.87
C ASP A 334 26.66 -21.23 2.26
N SER A 335 25.50 -21.62 2.80
CA SER A 335 24.73 -22.79 2.31
C SER A 335 23.22 -22.64 2.61
N PRO A 336 22.36 -22.43 1.61
CA PRO A 336 22.71 -22.15 0.21
C PRO A 336 23.57 -20.91 0.06
N ARG A 337 24.42 -20.87 -0.96
CA ARG A 337 25.28 -19.70 -1.17
C ARG A 337 24.47 -18.52 -1.68
N ILE A 338 24.50 -17.42 -0.91
CA ILE A 338 23.89 -16.15 -1.27
C ILE A 338 24.98 -15.10 -1.22
N VAL A 339 25.11 -14.33 -2.29
CA VAL A 339 26.15 -13.31 -2.43
C VAL A 339 25.56 -11.94 -2.72
N ARG A 340 26.21 -10.92 -2.17
CA ARG A 340 25.95 -9.52 -2.50
C ARG A 340 27.07 -8.96 -3.37
N TYR A 341 26.70 -8.29 -4.44
CA TYR A 341 27.60 -7.50 -5.27
C TYR A 341 27.36 -6.02 -5.00
N TYR A 342 28.44 -5.27 -4.85
CA TYR A 342 28.38 -3.83 -4.61
C TYR A 342 28.59 -3.05 -5.90
N GLU A 343 28.03 -1.85 -5.96
CA GLU A 343 28.21 -0.91 -7.06
C GLU A 343 27.83 -1.50 -8.43
N VAL A 344 26.77 -2.32 -8.44
CA VAL A 344 26.28 -2.99 -9.67
C VAL A 344 25.57 -2.01 -10.59
N LEU A 345 24.79 -1.08 -10.04
CA LEU A 345 24.08 -0.05 -10.77
C LEU A 345 24.54 1.34 -10.32
N SER A 346 24.77 2.24 -11.26
CA SER A 346 24.99 3.65 -10.96
C SER A 346 23.68 4.37 -10.65
N ASP A 347 23.76 5.54 -10.02
CA ASP A 347 22.58 6.36 -9.73
C ASP A 347 21.84 6.77 -11.00
N GLU A 348 22.56 7.11 -12.07
CA GLU A 348 21.96 7.49 -13.36
C GLU A 348 21.22 6.30 -14.01
N GLU A 349 21.80 5.10 -13.97
CA GLU A 349 21.17 3.88 -14.47
C GLU A 349 19.90 3.56 -13.69
N ILE A 350 19.96 3.68 -12.36
CA ILE A 350 18.81 3.46 -11.48
C ILE A 350 17.67 4.43 -11.82
N GLU A 351 17.95 5.73 -11.91
CA GLU A 351 16.92 6.72 -12.19
C GLU A 351 16.33 6.53 -13.60
N LYS A 352 17.16 6.17 -14.59
CA LYS A 352 16.68 5.87 -15.95
C LYS A 352 15.76 4.62 -15.97
N ILE A 353 16.13 3.55 -15.29
CA ILE A 353 15.30 2.33 -15.18
C ILE A 353 13.96 2.65 -14.49
N LYS A 354 13.98 3.46 -13.42
CA LYS A 354 12.75 3.90 -12.75
C LYS A 354 11.88 4.76 -13.67
N GLU A 355 12.47 5.68 -14.43
CA GLU A 355 11.76 6.52 -15.40
C GLU A 355 11.02 5.67 -16.44
N LEU A 356 11.70 4.67 -17.02
CA LEU A 356 11.12 3.75 -18.00
C LEU A 356 10.03 2.86 -17.40
N ALA A 357 10.19 2.48 -16.13
CA ALA A 357 9.29 1.58 -15.44
C ALA A 357 7.99 2.26 -14.96
N LYS A 358 8.08 3.52 -14.46
CA LYS A 358 6.95 4.24 -13.85
C LYS A 358 5.66 4.23 -14.69
N PRO A 359 5.66 4.56 -15.99
CA PRO A 359 4.42 4.57 -16.77
C PRO A 359 3.86 3.17 -17.05
N LYS A 360 4.68 2.12 -16.92
CA LYS A 360 4.30 0.71 -17.15
C LYS A 360 3.93 -0.02 -15.86
N LEU A 361 4.03 0.62 -14.68
CA LEU A 361 3.75 -0.01 -13.39
C LEU A 361 2.29 -0.43 -13.28
N ALA A 362 2.05 -1.72 -13.12
CA ALA A 362 0.75 -2.31 -12.84
C ALA A 362 0.81 -3.16 -11.57
N ARG A 363 -0.34 -3.43 -10.97
CA ARG A 363 -0.45 -4.34 -9.82
C ARG A 363 0.23 -5.66 -10.16
N ALA A 364 1.14 -6.10 -9.30
CA ALA A 364 1.86 -7.35 -9.52
C ALA A 364 0.90 -8.54 -9.47
N THR A 365 0.99 -9.39 -10.48
CA THR A 365 0.20 -10.62 -10.58
C THR A 365 1.05 -11.83 -10.25
N VAL A 366 0.39 -12.87 -9.79
CA VAL A 366 0.96 -14.20 -9.59
C VAL A 366 0.23 -15.21 -10.45
N ARG A 367 0.90 -16.27 -10.86
CA ARG A 367 0.26 -17.34 -11.60
C ARG A 367 -0.51 -18.23 -10.63
N ASP A 368 -1.84 -18.26 -10.76
CA ASP A 368 -2.70 -19.12 -9.94
C ASP A 368 -2.25 -20.58 -10.02
N PRO A 369 -2.04 -21.26 -8.89
CA PRO A 369 -1.52 -22.63 -8.88
C PRO A 369 -2.44 -23.67 -9.53
N LYS A 370 -3.72 -23.46 -9.63
CA LYS A 370 -4.67 -24.43 -10.20
C LYS A 370 -4.96 -24.16 -11.66
N THR A 371 -5.19 -22.90 -12.01
CA THR A 371 -5.64 -22.49 -13.35
C THR A 371 -4.51 -22.05 -14.27
N GLY A 372 -3.34 -21.64 -13.72
CA GLY A 372 -2.25 -21.04 -14.48
C GLY A 372 -2.50 -19.59 -14.92
N VAL A 373 -3.67 -19.01 -14.62
CA VAL A 373 -4.04 -17.66 -14.97
C VAL A 373 -3.30 -16.65 -14.07
N LEU A 374 -2.91 -15.51 -14.64
CA LEU A 374 -2.34 -14.43 -13.86
C LEU A 374 -3.44 -13.72 -13.06
N THR A 375 -3.30 -13.71 -11.74
CA THR A 375 -4.25 -13.10 -10.80
C THR A 375 -3.52 -12.20 -9.80
N VAL A 376 -4.22 -11.20 -9.29
CA VAL A 376 -3.75 -10.41 -8.15
C VAL A 376 -3.88 -11.25 -6.88
N ALA A 377 -2.90 -11.18 -5.99
CA ALA A 377 -2.89 -11.93 -4.75
C ALA A 377 -2.53 -11.04 -3.56
N ASN A 378 -3.23 -11.23 -2.43
CA ASN A 378 -3.01 -10.46 -1.21
C ASN A 378 -1.63 -10.70 -0.57
N TYR A 379 -1.01 -11.84 -0.87
CA TYR A 379 0.34 -12.17 -0.41
C TYR A 379 1.47 -11.51 -1.23
N ARG A 380 1.14 -10.82 -2.36
CA ARG A 380 2.07 -10.04 -3.17
C ARG A 380 1.53 -8.63 -3.36
N VAL A 381 1.97 -7.69 -2.53
CA VAL A 381 1.53 -6.29 -2.51
C VAL A 381 2.66 -5.43 -3.05
N SER A 382 2.67 -5.20 -4.36
CA SER A 382 3.63 -4.35 -5.07
C SER A 382 3.10 -4.00 -6.45
N LYS A 383 3.69 -2.99 -7.09
CA LYS A 383 3.53 -2.74 -8.54
C LYS A 383 4.77 -3.16 -9.27
N SER A 384 4.61 -3.72 -10.45
CA SER A 384 5.72 -4.15 -11.29
C SER A 384 5.51 -3.80 -12.75
N SER A 385 6.61 -3.69 -13.46
CA SER A 385 6.68 -3.52 -14.92
C SER A 385 7.78 -4.40 -15.48
N TRP A 386 7.73 -4.64 -16.78
CA TRP A 386 8.71 -5.43 -17.50
C TRP A 386 9.38 -4.55 -18.54
N LEU A 387 10.72 -4.56 -18.58
CA LEU A 387 11.52 -3.79 -19.54
C LEU A 387 12.25 -4.73 -20.48
N GLU A 388 12.14 -4.43 -21.76
CA GLU A 388 12.85 -5.09 -22.84
C GLU A 388 14.19 -4.40 -23.09
N GLU A 389 15.16 -5.09 -23.70
CA GLU A 389 16.47 -4.50 -24.02
C GLU A 389 16.35 -3.38 -25.04
N GLU A 390 15.31 -3.42 -25.85
CA GLU A 390 14.97 -2.44 -26.87
C GLU A 390 14.36 -1.15 -26.29
N ASP A 391 13.85 -1.18 -25.05
CA ASP A 391 13.28 0.00 -24.40
C ASP A 391 14.33 1.11 -24.21
N ASP A 392 15.57 0.73 -23.85
CA ASP A 392 16.70 1.67 -23.72
C ASP A 392 18.03 0.92 -23.63
N LEU A 393 19.11 1.54 -24.12
CA LEU A 393 20.48 1.00 -24.05
C LEU A 393 20.94 0.72 -22.60
N VAL A 394 20.37 1.39 -21.60
CA VAL A 394 20.65 1.13 -20.18
C VAL A 394 20.18 -0.27 -19.80
N VAL A 395 19.02 -0.72 -20.26
CA VAL A 395 18.49 -2.07 -19.95
C VAL A 395 19.41 -3.13 -20.55
N ALA A 396 19.78 -3.00 -21.82
CA ALA A 396 20.71 -3.92 -22.49
C ALA A 396 22.08 -3.97 -21.76
N ARG A 397 22.62 -2.81 -21.37
CA ARG A 397 23.89 -2.71 -20.63
C ARG A 397 23.83 -3.41 -19.29
N VAL A 398 22.74 -3.24 -18.55
CA VAL A 398 22.54 -3.87 -17.24
C VAL A 398 22.38 -5.38 -17.38
N ASN A 399 21.62 -5.86 -18.36
CA ASN A 399 21.52 -7.29 -18.65
C ASN A 399 22.88 -7.91 -18.98
N HIS A 400 23.65 -7.28 -19.86
CA HIS A 400 24.99 -7.74 -20.21
C HIS A 400 25.94 -7.75 -19.00
N ARG A 401 25.84 -6.75 -18.10
CA ARG A 401 26.59 -6.73 -16.85
C ARG A 401 26.26 -7.91 -15.94
N MET A 402 24.98 -8.28 -15.83
CA MET A 402 24.57 -9.46 -15.06
C MET A 402 25.12 -10.75 -15.66
N GLU A 403 25.17 -10.89 -17.00
CA GLU A 403 25.86 -12.01 -17.66
C GLU A 403 27.35 -12.09 -17.28
N GLN A 404 28.04 -10.95 -17.30
CA GLN A 404 29.47 -10.90 -16.96
C GLN A 404 29.72 -11.28 -15.48
N ILE A 405 28.86 -10.84 -14.57
CA ILE A 405 28.98 -11.16 -13.15
C ILE A 405 28.69 -12.61 -12.88
N THR A 406 27.59 -13.14 -13.43
CA THR A 406 27.11 -14.52 -13.12
C THR A 406 27.78 -15.59 -13.96
N GLY A 407 28.29 -15.23 -15.14
CA GLY A 407 28.74 -16.18 -16.15
C GLY A 407 27.59 -16.94 -16.82
N LEU A 408 26.34 -16.53 -16.60
CA LEU A 408 25.14 -17.11 -17.19
C LEU A 408 24.67 -16.26 -18.37
N THR A 409 23.97 -16.85 -19.35
CA THR A 409 23.38 -16.11 -20.47
C THR A 409 21.99 -15.58 -20.15
N THR A 410 21.68 -14.36 -20.63
CA THR A 410 20.35 -13.74 -20.54
C THR A 410 19.45 -14.08 -21.73
N LYS A 411 19.92 -14.85 -22.71
CA LYS A 411 19.16 -15.16 -23.94
C LYS A 411 17.82 -15.85 -23.69
N THR A 412 17.75 -16.65 -22.66
CA THR A 412 16.55 -17.39 -22.22
C THR A 412 16.01 -16.90 -20.88
N ALA A 413 16.62 -15.83 -20.34
CA ALA A 413 16.16 -15.21 -19.12
C ALA A 413 14.86 -14.43 -19.35
N GLU A 414 14.08 -14.26 -18.30
CA GLU A 414 12.92 -13.36 -18.34
C GLU A 414 13.35 -11.90 -18.58
N LEU A 415 12.43 -11.07 -19.04
CA LEU A 415 12.64 -9.63 -19.16
C LEU A 415 13.06 -9.04 -17.80
N LEU A 416 13.64 -7.86 -17.80
CA LEU A 416 13.98 -7.19 -16.54
C LEU A 416 12.70 -6.74 -15.84
N GLN A 417 12.32 -7.43 -14.76
CA GLN A 417 11.21 -6.99 -13.94
C GLN A 417 11.64 -5.88 -13.00
N VAL A 418 10.97 -4.75 -13.05
CA VAL A 418 11.12 -3.66 -12.09
C VAL A 418 9.93 -3.66 -11.15
N ALA A 419 10.18 -3.70 -9.84
CA ALA A 419 9.13 -3.70 -8.84
C ALA A 419 9.29 -2.55 -7.84
N ASN A 420 8.16 -1.93 -7.51
CA ASN A 420 8.05 -0.90 -6.51
C ASN A 420 7.14 -1.38 -5.37
N TYR A 421 7.65 -1.29 -4.14
CA TYR A 421 6.94 -1.58 -2.92
C TYR A 421 6.76 -0.27 -2.14
N GLY A 422 5.53 0.16 -1.99
CA GLY A 422 5.15 1.30 -1.15
C GLY A 422 4.86 0.87 0.29
N MET A 423 4.06 1.66 1.00
CA MET A 423 3.68 1.43 2.38
C MET A 423 3.08 0.03 2.60
N GLY A 424 3.68 -0.75 3.50
CA GLY A 424 3.25 -2.12 3.78
C GLY A 424 3.37 -3.09 2.60
N GLY A 425 4.00 -2.64 1.49
CA GLY A 425 4.25 -3.48 0.32
C GLY A 425 5.16 -4.65 0.66
N GLN A 426 4.75 -5.86 0.27
CA GLN A 426 5.43 -7.12 0.62
C GLN A 426 5.31 -8.17 -0.47
N TYR A 427 6.09 -9.22 -0.35
CA TYR A 427 5.85 -10.50 -1.00
C TYR A 427 6.17 -11.62 -0.02
N GLU A 428 5.14 -12.35 0.40
CA GLU A 428 5.25 -13.43 1.39
C GLU A 428 6.17 -14.56 0.93
N PRO A 429 6.58 -15.48 1.85
CA PRO A 429 7.50 -16.57 1.55
C PRO A 429 7.07 -17.41 0.33
N HIS A 430 7.91 -17.43 -0.70
CA HIS A 430 7.68 -18.10 -1.97
C HIS A 430 8.96 -18.67 -2.55
N PHE A 431 8.81 -19.49 -3.59
CA PHE A 431 9.91 -20.00 -4.41
C PHE A 431 9.90 -19.30 -5.76
N ASP A 432 11.06 -18.98 -6.29
CA ASP A 432 11.17 -18.45 -7.64
C ASP A 432 11.11 -19.58 -8.70
N PHE A 433 11.52 -20.79 -8.36
CA PHE A 433 11.41 -21.92 -9.28
C PHE A 433 10.01 -22.55 -9.28
N SER A 434 9.60 -23.09 -10.44
CA SER A 434 8.33 -23.80 -10.58
C SER A 434 8.44 -25.21 -9.99
N ARG A 435 7.46 -25.59 -9.19
CA ARG A 435 7.32 -26.95 -8.62
C ARG A 435 6.38 -27.84 -9.43
N ARG A 436 5.99 -27.41 -10.65
CA ARG A 436 5.01 -28.11 -11.49
C ARG A 436 5.70 -28.77 -12.65
N PRO A 437 5.54 -30.09 -12.84
CA PRO A 437 6.17 -30.82 -13.95
C PRO A 437 5.62 -30.45 -15.33
N PHE A 438 4.49 -29.75 -15.44
CA PHE A 438 3.77 -29.45 -16.68
C PHE A 438 3.65 -27.98 -17.04
N ASP A 439 4.47 -27.10 -16.47
CA ASP A 439 4.52 -25.69 -16.86
C ASP A 439 5.06 -25.57 -18.30
N ILE A 440 4.37 -24.77 -19.15
CA ILE A 440 4.78 -24.56 -20.56
C ILE A 440 6.17 -23.93 -20.61
N THR A 441 6.46 -22.99 -19.70
CA THR A 441 7.77 -22.33 -19.60
C THR A 441 8.89 -23.33 -19.35
N LEU A 442 8.64 -24.35 -18.52
CA LEU A 442 9.59 -25.45 -18.29
C LEU A 442 9.95 -26.23 -19.58
N ARG A 443 9.04 -26.31 -20.53
CA ARG A 443 9.27 -26.98 -21.79
C ARG A 443 10.11 -26.18 -22.77
N THR A 444 9.96 -24.86 -22.77
CA THR A 444 10.62 -23.95 -23.72
C THR A 444 11.97 -23.46 -23.21
N GLU A 445 12.03 -22.99 -21.98
CA GLU A 445 13.17 -22.27 -21.39
C GLU A 445 13.80 -22.99 -20.20
N GLY A 446 13.16 -24.04 -19.68
CA GLY A 446 13.54 -24.70 -18.44
C GLY A 446 13.04 -23.93 -17.23
N ASN A 447 13.43 -24.38 -16.04
CA ASN A 447 13.05 -23.73 -14.78
C ASN A 447 13.93 -22.52 -14.50
N ARG A 448 13.52 -21.66 -13.56
CA ARG A 448 14.33 -20.53 -13.07
C ARG A 448 15.54 -21.03 -12.30
N LEU A 449 16.68 -21.05 -12.97
CA LEU A 449 17.96 -21.53 -12.47
C LEU A 449 18.49 -20.67 -11.33
N ALA A 450 18.42 -19.35 -11.49
CA ALA A 450 18.97 -18.39 -10.55
C ALA A 450 18.22 -17.07 -10.57
N THR A 451 18.30 -16.35 -9.44
CA THR A 451 17.73 -15.01 -9.26
C THR A 451 18.84 -14.00 -9.03
N PHE A 452 18.78 -12.89 -9.76
CA PHE A 452 19.62 -11.71 -9.59
C PHE A 452 18.72 -10.53 -9.22
N LEU A 453 18.80 -10.10 -7.97
CA LEU A 453 17.95 -9.05 -7.38
C LEU A 453 18.76 -7.78 -7.16
N ASN A 454 18.51 -6.71 -7.92
CA ASN A 454 19.12 -5.41 -7.70
C ASN A 454 18.29 -4.56 -6.76
N TYR A 455 18.93 -3.90 -5.79
CA TYR A 455 18.31 -2.86 -4.97
C TYR A 455 18.55 -1.49 -5.61
N MET A 456 17.47 -0.81 -5.97
CA MET A 456 17.51 0.50 -6.64
C MET A 456 17.10 1.66 -5.72
N SER A 457 16.93 1.38 -4.43
CA SER A 457 16.73 2.38 -3.38
C SER A 457 17.29 1.87 -2.06
N ASP A 458 17.65 2.79 -1.19
CA ASP A 458 17.70 2.53 0.24
C ASP A 458 16.28 2.51 0.80
N VAL A 459 16.08 1.87 1.95
CA VAL A 459 14.81 1.80 2.66
C VAL A 459 15.07 2.19 4.11
N GLU A 460 14.39 3.21 4.59
CA GLU A 460 14.61 3.78 5.91
C GLU A 460 14.28 2.79 7.03
N ALA A 461 13.20 2.00 6.86
CA ALA A 461 12.86 0.93 7.79
C ALA A 461 12.04 -0.17 7.09
N GLY A 462 12.30 -1.41 7.45
CA GLY A 462 11.65 -2.59 6.88
C GLY A 462 12.23 -2.97 5.51
N GLY A 463 11.44 -3.69 4.72
CA GLY A 463 11.75 -4.02 3.33
C GLY A 463 12.89 -5.01 3.10
N ALA A 464 13.37 -5.74 4.11
CA ALA A 464 14.41 -6.75 3.95
C ALA A 464 13.98 -7.87 2.98
N THR A 465 14.95 -8.53 2.34
CA THR A 465 14.75 -9.82 1.69
C THR A 465 15.16 -10.91 2.68
N VAL A 466 14.24 -11.78 3.06
CA VAL A 466 14.46 -12.76 4.13
C VAL A 466 14.30 -14.20 3.64
N PHE A 467 15.03 -15.11 4.27
CA PHE A 467 15.01 -16.54 3.97
C PHE A 467 14.62 -17.31 5.24
N PRO A 468 13.33 -17.64 5.43
CA PRO A 468 12.82 -18.22 6.67
C PRO A 468 13.46 -19.55 7.05
N ASP A 469 13.79 -20.41 6.06
CA ASP A 469 14.29 -21.76 6.33
C ASP A 469 15.62 -21.80 7.09
N PHE A 470 16.47 -20.80 6.89
CA PHE A 470 17.77 -20.74 7.58
C PHE A 470 17.99 -19.43 8.36
N GLY A 471 17.02 -18.53 8.34
CA GLY A 471 16.98 -17.36 9.23
C GLY A 471 17.86 -16.19 8.79
N ALA A 472 18.16 -16.03 7.49
CA ALA A 472 18.88 -14.87 6.99
C ALA A 472 17.94 -13.71 6.66
N ALA A 473 18.43 -12.48 6.90
CA ALA A 473 17.78 -11.23 6.51
C ALA A 473 18.78 -10.33 5.82
N ILE A 474 18.47 -9.92 4.60
CA ILE A 474 19.33 -9.11 3.73
C ILE A 474 18.65 -7.75 3.53
N TRP A 475 19.28 -6.71 4.04
CA TRP A 475 18.74 -5.36 4.00
C TRP A 475 19.04 -4.67 2.67
N PRO A 476 18.08 -3.94 2.08
CA PRO A 476 18.29 -3.16 0.88
C PRO A 476 19.43 -2.14 1.05
N LYS A 477 20.29 -2.06 0.03
CA LYS A 477 21.30 -1.01 -0.10
C LYS A 477 21.35 -0.60 -1.56
N LYS A 478 21.05 0.66 -1.86
CA LYS A 478 20.99 1.20 -3.22
C LYS A 478 22.27 0.90 -4.01
N GLY A 479 22.13 0.49 -5.25
CA GLY A 479 23.24 0.16 -6.16
C GLY A 479 23.83 -1.23 -5.95
N THR A 480 23.38 -2.02 -4.96
CA THR A 480 23.83 -3.40 -4.74
C THR A 480 22.90 -4.42 -5.37
N ALA A 481 23.41 -5.63 -5.60
CA ALA A 481 22.60 -6.75 -6.04
C ALA A 481 22.86 -7.99 -5.17
N VAL A 482 21.84 -8.82 -5.04
CA VAL A 482 21.92 -10.13 -4.36
C VAL A 482 21.64 -11.23 -5.38
N PHE A 483 22.44 -12.28 -5.32
CA PHE A 483 22.35 -13.40 -6.24
C PHE A 483 22.31 -14.72 -5.49
N TRP A 484 21.46 -15.64 -5.95
CA TRP A 484 21.41 -17.02 -5.48
C TRP A 484 20.92 -17.96 -6.58
N TYR A 485 21.32 -19.23 -6.50
CA TYR A 485 20.77 -20.28 -7.32
C TYR A 485 19.47 -20.81 -6.70
N ASN A 486 18.43 -20.98 -7.51
CA ASN A 486 17.15 -21.57 -7.13
C ASN A 486 17.17 -23.09 -7.23
N LEU A 487 18.07 -23.64 -8.05
CA LEU A 487 18.19 -25.07 -8.34
C LEU A 487 19.57 -25.56 -7.97
N PHE A 488 19.63 -26.80 -7.52
CA PHE A 488 20.88 -27.56 -7.46
C PHE A 488 21.42 -27.82 -8.88
N ARG A 489 22.66 -28.29 -9.00
CA ARG A 489 23.22 -28.70 -10.30
C ARG A 489 22.52 -29.92 -10.90
N SER A 490 21.83 -30.74 -10.10
CA SER A 490 20.95 -31.80 -10.55
C SER A 490 19.74 -31.34 -11.34
N GLY A 491 19.37 -30.04 -11.23
CA GLY A 491 18.14 -29.48 -11.75
C GLY A 491 16.99 -29.50 -10.75
N GLU A 492 17.15 -30.17 -9.60
CA GLU A 492 16.17 -30.15 -8.53
C GLU A 492 16.11 -28.78 -7.83
N GLY A 493 14.92 -28.41 -7.36
CA GLY A 493 14.72 -27.15 -6.65
C GLY A 493 15.40 -27.15 -5.28
N ASP A 494 16.18 -26.11 -4.98
CA ASP A 494 16.71 -25.91 -3.63
C ASP A 494 15.65 -25.25 -2.75
N TYR A 495 14.90 -26.05 -2.03
CA TYR A 495 13.81 -25.60 -1.15
C TYR A 495 14.28 -24.67 -0.04
N ARG A 496 15.57 -24.66 0.30
CA ARG A 496 16.14 -23.72 1.27
C ARG A 496 16.11 -22.26 0.76
N THR A 497 16.00 -22.06 -0.56
CA THR A 497 15.95 -20.72 -1.17
C THR A 497 14.56 -20.08 -1.13
N ARG A 498 13.63 -20.65 -0.36
CA ARG A 498 12.37 -20.00 -0.06
C ARG A 498 12.63 -18.65 0.58
N HIS A 499 12.10 -17.59 0.00
CA HIS A 499 12.40 -16.22 0.41
C HIS A 499 11.18 -15.31 0.35
N ALA A 500 11.30 -14.14 1.01
CA ALA A 500 10.22 -13.17 1.08
C ALA A 500 10.77 -11.74 1.01
N ALA A 501 9.95 -10.81 0.55
CA ALA A 501 10.17 -9.39 0.73
C ALA A 501 9.33 -8.89 1.91
N CYS A 502 9.98 -8.43 2.96
CA CYS A 502 9.32 -7.86 4.14
C CYS A 502 8.53 -6.61 3.78
N PRO A 503 7.42 -6.34 4.50
CA PRO A 503 6.70 -5.09 4.36
C PRO A 503 7.63 -3.88 4.52
N VAL A 504 7.47 -2.90 3.66
CA VAL A 504 8.17 -1.62 3.79
C VAL A 504 7.49 -0.82 4.90
N LEU A 505 8.22 -0.55 5.98
CA LEU A 505 7.69 0.20 7.13
C LEU A 505 7.76 1.69 6.87
N VAL A 506 8.94 2.20 6.49
CA VAL A 506 9.19 3.60 6.16
C VAL A 506 10.04 3.67 4.91
N GLY A 507 9.69 4.56 4.01
CA GLY A 507 10.39 4.77 2.75
C GLY A 507 9.77 4.02 1.58
N CYS A 508 10.58 3.80 0.55
CA CYS A 508 10.15 3.21 -0.71
C CYS A 508 11.18 2.21 -1.21
N LYS A 509 10.76 0.98 -1.46
CA LYS A 509 11.65 -0.07 -1.98
C LYS A 509 11.47 -0.22 -3.49
N TRP A 510 12.52 0.06 -4.23
CA TRP A 510 12.64 -0.25 -5.65
C TRP A 510 13.64 -1.36 -5.86
N VAL A 511 13.24 -2.38 -6.62
CA VAL A 511 14.12 -3.49 -7.01
C VAL A 511 13.94 -3.80 -8.49
N SER A 512 14.97 -4.44 -9.09
CA SER A 512 14.79 -5.13 -10.36
C SER A 512 15.27 -6.57 -10.26
N ASN A 513 14.47 -7.49 -10.81
CA ASN A 513 14.74 -8.91 -10.81
C ASN A 513 15.10 -9.38 -12.22
N LYS A 514 16.12 -10.24 -12.30
CA LYS A 514 16.45 -11.00 -13.49
C LYS A 514 16.46 -12.48 -13.13
N TRP A 515 15.60 -13.27 -13.76
CA TRP A 515 15.55 -14.71 -13.60
C TRP A 515 16.21 -15.39 -14.77
N PHE A 516 17.31 -16.10 -14.47
CA PHE A 516 18.02 -16.93 -15.43
C PHE A 516 17.34 -18.29 -15.49
N HIS A 517 17.21 -18.84 -16.70
CA HIS A 517 16.62 -20.15 -16.93
C HIS A 517 17.68 -21.21 -17.22
N GLU A 518 17.31 -22.49 -17.14
CA GLU A 518 18.22 -23.62 -17.35
C GLU A 518 18.72 -23.67 -18.79
N ARG A 519 17.81 -23.52 -19.78
CA ARG A 519 18.18 -23.63 -21.18
C ARG A 519 19.11 -22.50 -21.62
N GLY A 520 20.13 -22.91 -22.38
CA GLY A 520 21.22 -22.01 -22.78
C GLY A 520 22.31 -21.87 -21.73
N ASN A 521 22.07 -22.37 -20.52
CA ASN A 521 23.04 -22.34 -19.42
C ASN A 521 23.64 -23.72 -19.09
N GLU A 522 23.27 -24.77 -19.80
CA GLU A 522 23.67 -26.18 -19.55
C GLU A 522 25.20 -26.37 -19.57
N PHE A 523 25.89 -25.60 -20.43
CA PHE A 523 27.36 -25.67 -20.53
C PHE A 523 28.07 -24.60 -19.70
N LEU A 524 27.35 -23.53 -19.29
CA LEU A 524 27.88 -22.49 -18.43
C LEU A 524 27.82 -22.90 -16.95
N ARG A 525 26.79 -23.65 -16.59
CA ARG A 525 26.66 -24.33 -15.30
C ARG A 525 26.30 -25.80 -15.53
N PRO A 526 27.29 -26.67 -15.80
CA PRO A 526 27.05 -28.07 -16.09
C PRO A 526 26.29 -28.79 -14.97
N CYS A 527 25.46 -29.76 -15.37
CA CYS A 527 24.73 -30.58 -14.42
C CYS A 527 25.66 -31.34 -13.48
N GLY A 528 25.27 -31.48 -12.23
CA GLY A 528 25.90 -32.33 -11.25
C GLY A 528 25.44 -33.78 -11.39
N THR A 529 26.15 -34.66 -10.72
CA THR A 529 25.84 -36.10 -10.68
C THR A 529 25.13 -36.53 -9.40
N THR A 530 25.02 -35.61 -8.44
CA THR A 530 24.34 -35.84 -7.17
C THR A 530 23.25 -34.78 -6.97
N GLU A 531 22.27 -35.05 -6.09
CA GLU A 531 21.15 -34.14 -5.80
C GLU A 531 21.59 -32.83 -5.17
N VAL A 532 22.78 -32.80 -4.56
CA VAL A 532 23.27 -31.68 -3.74
C VAL A 532 24.51 -30.97 -4.30
N ASP A 533 24.91 -31.30 -5.51
CA ASP A 533 26.07 -30.66 -6.17
C ASP A 533 25.79 -29.23 -6.63
#